data_835ef7b64128f21f97457dc169317a0b
#
_entry.id   835ef7b64128f21f97457dc169317a0b
#
_cell.length_a   1.000
_cell.length_b   1.000
_cell.length_c   1.000
_cell.angle_alpha   90.00
_cell.angle_beta   90.00
_cell.angle_gamma   90.00
#
_symmetry.space_group_name_H-M   'P 1'
#
loop_
_entity.id
_entity.type
_entity.pdbx_description
1 polymer ?
#
loop_
_entity_poly.entity_id
_entity_poly.type
_entity_poly.pdbx_seq_one_letter_code
_entity_poly.pdbx_strand_id
1 'polypeptide(L)'
;GVFLTHGHADAIGALPYLLAEAKVPVFGSELTIELAKLFVKGNDTVKKFNDFHVIDENTEIDFGGTVVSFFRTTHSIPESLGVVLKTPKGNIVYTGDFKFDQTASESYATDFARLAEIGRDGVLALLSDSANADSNIQVASESEVGDEITQTIADWDGRIIVAAVASNLSRIQQVFDAAAETGRRVVLTGFDVENIVRTAIRLKKLSLANESLLIKPKEMSRFEDHELIILETGRMGEPINGLRKMSVGRHRYVEIKDGDLVYIVTTPSIAKEAVMARVENMIYQAGGVVKLITQSLRV
;
A
#
# COMPACT_ATOMS: atom_id res chain seq x y z
N GLY A 1 -8.09 4.84 24.00
CA GLY A 1 -7.01 4.50 23.07
C GLY A 1 -7.48 4.54 21.62
N VAL A 2 -6.54 4.54 20.70
CA VAL A 2 -6.78 4.44 19.25
C VAL A 2 -6.19 3.11 18.78
N PHE A 3 -6.99 2.30 18.09
CA PHE A 3 -6.56 1.06 17.48
C PHE A 3 -6.49 1.25 15.97
N LEU A 4 -5.29 1.17 15.41
CA LEU A 4 -5.04 1.31 13.99
C LEU A 4 -5.08 -0.07 13.33
N THR A 5 -5.90 -0.23 12.30
CA THR A 5 -6.05 -1.51 11.60
C THR A 5 -4.87 -1.79 10.66
N HIS A 6 -4.38 -0.77 9.95
CA HIS A 6 -3.30 -0.90 8.97
C HIS A 6 -2.64 0.44 8.65
N GLY A 7 -1.55 0.42 7.89
CA GLY A 7 -0.66 1.56 7.66
C GLY A 7 -0.96 2.42 6.44
N HIS A 8 -2.12 2.33 5.80
CA HIS A 8 -2.48 3.23 4.69
C HIS A 8 -2.79 4.64 5.16
N ALA A 9 -2.57 5.62 4.29
CA ALA A 9 -2.71 7.05 4.63
C ALA A 9 -4.14 7.45 5.01
N ASP A 10 -5.16 6.79 4.49
CA ASP A 10 -6.57 6.98 4.84
C ASP A 10 -6.88 6.48 6.25
N ALA A 11 -6.23 5.41 6.70
CA ALA A 11 -6.38 4.86 8.05
C ALA A 11 -5.59 5.63 9.12
N ILE A 12 -4.37 6.15 8.80
CA ILE A 12 -3.47 6.75 9.79
C ILE A 12 -3.22 8.26 9.59
N GLY A 13 -3.56 8.82 8.42
CA GLY A 13 -3.19 10.19 8.07
C GLY A 13 -3.86 11.28 8.91
N ALA A 14 -5.03 11.00 9.48
CA ALA A 14 -5.74 11.91 10.37
C ALA A 14 -5.29 11.82 11.84
N LEU A 15 -4.46 10.83 12.19
CA LEU A 15 -3.99 10.60 13.56
C LEU A 15 -3.36 11.86 14.22
N PRO A 16 -2.51 12.66 13.55
CA PRO A 16 -1.95 13.87 14.16
C PRO A 16 -3.01 14.87 14.63
N TYR A 17 -4.11 15.01 13.91
CA TYR A 17 -5.20 15.92 14.26
C TYR A 17 -5.97 15.42 15.47
N LEU A 18 -6.26 14.10 15.53
CA LEU A 18 -6.88 13.48 16.68
C LEU A 18 -6.00 13.64 17.94
N LEU A 19 -4.71 13.40 17.83
CA LEU A 19 -3.76 13.50 18.94
C LEU A 19 -3.53 14.94 19.41
N ALA A 20 -3.79 15.92 18.57
CA ALA A 20 -3.77 17.34 18.99
C ALA A 20 -4.92 17.67 19.95
N GLU A 21 -6.08 17.04 19.77
CA GLU A 21 -7.27 17.22 20.60
C GLU A 21 -7.30 16.27 21.81
N ALA A 22 -6.84 15.02 21.63
CA ALA A 22 -6.89 13.97 22.64
C ALA A 22 -5.59 13.18 22.69
N LYS A 23 -4.80 13.38 23.74
CA LYS A 23 -3.57 12.63 23.98
C LYS A 23 -3.91 11.26 24.58
N VAL A 24 -4.14 10.29 23.72
CA VAL A 24 -4.50 8.91 24.09
C VAL A 24 -3.50 7.94 23.51
N PRO A 25 -3.26 6.77 24.14
CA PRO A 25 -2.35 5.75 23.61
C PRO A 25 -2.83 5.24 22.25
N VAL A 26 -1.86 4.94 21.38
CA VAL A 26 -2.08 4.47 20.01
C VAL A 26 -1.54 3.04 19.88
N PHE A 27 -2.37 2.12 19.42
CA PHE A 27 -2.08 0.71 19.25
C PHE A 27 -2.15 0.35 17.77
N GLY A 28 -1.26 -0.51 17.30
CA GLY A 28 -1.25 -1.03 15.93
C GLY A 28 -0.12 -2.02 15.73
N SER A 29 -0.11 -2.71 14.59
CA SER A 29 0.98 -3.60 14.23
C SER A 29 2.31 -2.83 14.08
N GLU A 30 3.43 -3.54 14.08
CA GLU A 30 4.76 -2.93 14.07
C GLU A 30 4.94 -1.97 12.88
N LEU A 31 4.60 -2.42 11.68
CA LEU A 31 4.67 -1.59 10.48
C LEU A 31 3.71 -0.39 10.56
N THR A 32 2.47 -0.63 10.98
CA THR A 32 1.45 0.42 11.11
C THR A 32 1.90 1.53 12.06
N ILE A 33 2.45 1.17 13.22
CA ILE A 33 3.00 2.13 14.20
C ILE A 33 4.18 2.91 13.61
N GLU A 34 5.11 2.27 12.92
CA GLU A 34 6.25 2.98 12.34
C GLU A 34 5.81 3.95 11.23
N LEU A 35 4.83 3.58 10.41
CA LEU A 35 4.25 4.49 9.41
C LEU A 35 3.46 5.63 10.06
N ALA A 36 2.66 5.35 11.09
CA ALA A 36 1.94 6.37 11.86
C ALA A 36 2.88 7.40 12.48
N LYS A 37 4.03 6.96 13.00
CA LYS A 37 5.08 7.85 13.51
C LYS A 37 5.62 8.83 12.46
N LEU A 38 5.64 8.46 11.16
CA LEU A 38 6.05 9.39 10.10
C LEU A 38 5.07 10.56 9.99
N PHE A 39 3.75 10.28 10.02
CA PHE A 39 2.72 11.32 9.99
C PHE A 39 2.77 12.21 11.24
N VAL A 40 2.92 11.62 12.42
CA VAL A 40 2.98 12.36 13.70
C VAL A 40 4.22 13.26 13.75
N LYS A 41 5.39 12.76 13.34
CA LYS A 41 6.64 13.54 13.26
C LYS A 41 6.56 14.69 12.26
N GLY A 42 5.77 14.55 11.20
CA GLY A 42 5.53 15.58 10.19
C GLY A 42 4.61 16.71 10.64
N ASN A 43 3.99 16.61 11.83
CA ASN A 43 3.07 17.62 12.36
C ASN A 43 3.65 18.31 13.61
N ASP A 44 3.89 19.61 13.53
CA ASP A 44 4.57 20.38 14.58
C ASP A 44 3.86 20.35 15.94
N THR A 45 2.54 20.22 15.96
CA THR A 45 1.73 20.22 17.18
C THR A 45 1.94 18.96 18.02
N VAL A 46 2.12 17.82 17.37
CA VAL A 46 2.18 16.50 18.03
C VAL A 46 3.48 15.73 17.78
N LYS A 47 4.49 16.31 17.15
CA LYS A 47 5.76 15.65 16.81
C LYS A 47 6.52 15.05 17.99
N LYS A 48 6.19 15.44 19.22
CA LYS A 48 6.77 14.89 20.46
C LYS A 48 5.95 13.76 21.07
N PHE A 49 4.79 13.44 20.49
CA PHE A 49 3.98 12.32 20.96
C PHE A 49 4.73 11.00 20.78
N ASN A 50 4.71 10.13 21.80
CA ASN A 50 5.47 8.88 21.81
C ASN A 50 4.74 7.70 22.49
N ASP A 51 3.45 7.87 22.81
CA ASP A 51 2.64 6.84 23.47
C ASP A 51 2.08 5.85 22.43
N PHE A 52 2.99 5.10 21.80
CA PHE A 52 2.70 4.10 20.79
C PHE A 52 2.97 2.69 21.33
N HIS A 53 2.05 1.78 21.10
CA HIS A 53 2.11 0.39 21.53
C HIS A 53 1.98 -0.55 20.32
N VAL A 54 2.97 -1.43 20.16
CA VAL A 54 2.91 -2.47 19.14
C VAL A 54 2.07 -3.62 19.63
N ILE A 55 1.14 -4.06 18.81
CA ILE A 55 0.24 -5.19 19.01
C ILE A 55 0.29 -6.13 17.83
N ASP A 56 -0.22 -7.33 18.02
CA ASP A 56 -0.42 -8.36 17.00
C ASP A 56 -1.77 -9.07 17.17
N GLU A 57 -2.04 -10.07 16.36
CA GLU A 57 -3.28 -10.86 16.40
C GLU A 57 -3.47 -11.67 17.70
N ASN A 58 -2.39 -11.87 18.47
CA ASN A 58 -2.42 -12.61 19.75
C ASN A 58 -2.61 -11.68 20.95
N THR A 59 -2.57 -10.38 20.74
CA THR A 59 -2.69 -9.38 21.79
C THR A 59 -4.13 -9.28 22.28
N GLU A 60 -4.32 -9.25 23.60
CA GLU A 60 -5.59 -8.92 24.25
C GLU A 60 -5.37 -7.80 25.27
N ILE A 61 -6.25 -6.81 25.27
CA ILE A 61 -6.16 -5.65 26.17
C ILE A 61 -7.47 -5.53 26.95
N ASP A 62 -7.40 -5.64 28.28
CA ASP A 62 -8.55 -5.51 29.17
C ASP A 62 -8.71 -4.07 29.66
N PHE A 63 -9.89 -3.51 29.41
CA PHE A 63 -10.30 -2.19 29.86
C PHE A 63 -11.32 -2.23 31.02
N GLY A 64 -11.31 -3.31 31.81
CA GLY A 64 -12.18 -3.42 32.96
C GLY A 64 -13.66 -3.73 32.58
N GLY A 65 -13.87 -4.85 31.89
CA GLY A 65 -15.17 -5.31 31.45
C GLY A 65 -15.41 -5.30 29.95
N THR A 66 -14.49 -4.74 29.20
CA THR A 66 -14.42 -4.85 27.74
C THR A 66 -13.00 -5.26 27.36
N VAL A 67 -12.86 -6.38 26.67
CA VAL A 67 -11.57 -6.85 26.16
C VAL A 67 -11.48 -6.53 24.69
N VAL A 68 -10.37 -5.93 24.28
CA VAL A 68 -10.04 -5.70 22.87
C VAL A 68 -9.08 -6.79 22.41
N SER A 69 -9.42 -7.49 21.35
CA SER A 69 -8.56 -8.48 20.69
C SER A 69 -8.55 -8.26 19.18
N PHE A 70 -7.68 -8.99 18.48
CA PHE A 70 -7.40 -8.71 17.09
C PHE A 70 -7.41 -10.01 16.27
N PHE A 71 -7.50 -9.86 14.96
CA PHE A 71 -7.30 -10.95 13.98
C PHE A 71 -6.67 -10.38 12.71
N ARG A 72 -5.89 -11.20 12.01
CA ARG A 72 -5.27 -10.78 10.75
C ARG A 72 -6.27 -10.76 9.60
N THR A 73 -6.15 -9.75 8.75
CA THR A 73 -6.91 -9.63 7.50
C THR A 73 -5.95 -9.51 6.31
N THR A 74 -6.33 -10.07 5.16
CA THR A 74 -5.59 -9.86 3.91
C THR A 74 -5.91 -8.47 3.38
N HIS A 75 -4.86 -7.68 3.17
CA HIS A 75 -4.95 -6.37 2.53
C HIS A 75 -3.65 -6.10 1.73
N SER A 76 -3.56 -4.98 1.01
CA SER A 76 -2.40 -4.62 0.19
C SER A 76 -1.15 -4.18 0.98
N ILE A 77 -1.23 -4.17 2.30
CA ILE A 77 -0.14 -3.89 3.23
C ILE A 77 -0.10 -5.00 4.30
N PRO A 78 1.09 -5.51 4.68
CA PRO A 78 1.20 -6.60 5.64
C PRO A 78 0.79 -6.17 7.05
N GLU A 79 0.49 -7.16 7.89
CA GLU A 79 0.11 -6.98 9.30
C GLU A 79 -1.19 -6.17 9.48
N SER A 80 -2.09 -6.19 8.50
CA SER A 80 -3.42 -5.61 8.65
C SER A 80 -4.26 -6.39 9.66
N LEU A 81 -4.93 -5.66 10.56
CA LEU A 81 -5.66 -6.22 11.68
C LEU A 81 -7.13 -5.79 11.65
N GLY A 82 -8.03 -6.74 11.90
CA GLY A 82 -9.37 -6.45 12.37
C GLY A 82 -9.40 -6.34 13.89
N VAL A 83 -10.40 -5.66 14.43
CA VAL A 83 -10.57 -5.38 15.87
C VAL A 83 -11.83 -6.02 16.40
N VAL A 84 -11.74 -6.68 17.53
CA VAL A 84 -12.87 -7.29 18.24
C VAL A 84 -13.01 -6.67 19.62
N LEU A 85 -14.17 -6.08 19.90
CA LEU A 85 -14.54 -5.65 21.24
C LEU A 85 -15.41 -6.71 21.88
N LYS A 86 -14.83 -7.46 22.83
CA LYS A 86 -15.56 -8.48 23.62
C LYS A 86 -16.31 -7.79 24.74
N THR A 87 -17.64 -7.83 24.70
CA THR A 87 -18.51 -7.24 25.73
C THR A 87 -19.37 -8.31 26.37
N PRO A 88 -19.93 -8.06 27.56
CA PRO A 88 -20.89 -9.01 28.20
C PRO A 88 -22.13 -9.31 27.35
N LYS A 89 -22.43 -8.50 26.34
CA LYS A 89 -23.61 -8.67 25.45
C LYS A 89 -23.27 -9.34 24.12
N GLY A 90 -21.99 -9.62 23.84
CA GLY A 90 -21.49 -10.19 22.59
C GLY A 90 -20.36 -9.36 21.98
N ASN A 91 -19.79 -9.88 20.92
CA ASN A 91 -18.66 -9.25 20.23
C ASN A 91 -19.12 -8.17 19.26
N ILE A 92 -18.40 -7.04 19.25
CA ILE A 92 -18.48 -6.05 18.17
C ILE A 92 -17.21 -6.22 17.35
N VAL A 93 -17.37 -6.50 16.06
CA VAL A 93 -16.26 -6.80 15.15
C VAL A 93 -16.12 -5.69 14.12
N TYR A 94 -14.92 -5.13 13.99
CA TYR A 94 -14.54 -4.18 12.94
C TYR A 94 -13.47 -4.82 12.06
N THR A 95 -13.75 -4.99 10.78
CA THR A 95 -12.86 -5.73 9.88
C THR A 95 -11.61 -4.96 9.49
N GLY A 96 -11.65 -3.61 9.51
CA GLY A 96 -10.74 -2.83 8.70
C GLY A 96 -10.97 -3.12 7.21
N ASP A 97 -10.03 -2.73 6.36
CA ASP A 97 -10.06 -3.05 4.94
C ASP A 97 -9.58 -4.48 4.73
N PHE A 98 -10.27 -5.25 3.89
CA PHE A 98 -9.93 -6.65 3.68
C PHE A 98 -10.33 -7.17 2.30
N LYS A 99 -9.69 -8.25 1.91
CA LYS A 99 -10.16 -9.20 0.90
C LYS A 99 -9.93 -10.63 1.37
N PHE A 100 -10.57 -11.62 0.75
CA PHE A 100 -10.24 -13.01 0.96
C PHE A 100 -9.38 -13.51 -0.19
N ASP A 101 -8.12 -13.84 0.10
CA ASP A 101 -7.16 -14.34 -0.85
C ASP A 101 -6.35 -15.48 -0.20
N GLN A 102 -6.53 -16.68 -0.72
CA GLN A 102 -5.84 -17.87 -0.23
C GLN A 102 -4.42 -18.00 -0.77
N THR A 103 -4.02 -17.18 -1.75
CA THR A 103 -2.66 -17.17 -2.32
C THR A 103 -1.75 -16.16 -1.62
N ALA A 104 -2.31 -15.37 -0.70
CA ALA A 104 -1.54 -14.37 0.05
C ALA A 104 -0.46 -15.05 0.90
N SER A 105 0.73 -14.44 0.94
CA SER A 105 1.82 -14.91 1.81
C SER A 105 1.45 -14.79 3.29
N GLU A 106 2.17 -15.50 4.17
CA GLU A 106 1.85 -15.62 5.60
C GLU A 106 1.62 -14.26 6.29
N SER A 107 2.43 -13.25 5.97
CA SER A 107 2.31 -11.91 6.56
C SER A 107 1.08 -11.11 6.10
N TYR A 108 0.40 -11.59 5.05
CA TYR A 108 -0.83 -11.01 4.48
C TYR A 108 -2.06 -11.91 4.66
N ALA A 109 -1.89 -13.15 5.12
CA ALA A 109 -2.98 -14.12 5.15
C ALA A 109 -4.01 -13.80 6.24
N THR A 110 -5.29 -13.92 5.88
CA THR A 110 -6.41 -13.86 6.83
C THR A 110 -6.38 -15.07 7.77
N ASP A 111 -6.56 -14.82 9.06
CA ASP A 111 -6.73 -15.87 10.07
C ASP A 111 -8.20 -16.37 10.10
N PHE A 112 -8.52 -17.29 9.19
CA PHE A 112 -9.86 -17.88 9.12
C PHE A 112 -10.24 -18.68 10.36
N ALA A 113 -9.27 -19.32 11.04
CA ALA A 113 -9.54 -20.06 12.26
C ALA A 113 -10.02 -19.12 13.38
N ARG A 114 -9.33 -17.99 13.53
CA ARG A 114 -9.72 -16.95 14.48
C ARG A 114 -11.07 -16.33 14.17
N LEU A 115 -11.37 -16.09 12.89
CA LEU A 115 -12.70 -15.61 12.45
C LEU A 115 -13.80 -16.60 12.81
N ALA A 116 -13.58 -17.91 12.61
CA ALA A 116 -14.55 -18.95 12.99
C ALA A 116 -14.78 -18.99 14.50
N GLU A 117 -13.73 -18.81 15.31
CA GLU A 117 -13.86 -18.71 16.78
C GLU A 117 -14.68 -17.49 17.19
N ILE A 118 -14.39 -16.30 16.65
CA ILE A 118 -15.14 -15.07 16.92
C ILE A 118 -16.62 -15.25 16.56
N GLY A 119 -16.91 -15.87 15.41
CA GLY A 119 -18.27 -16.15 14.97
C GLY A 119 -19.01 -17.12 15.91
N ARG A 120 -18.34 -18.18 16.41
CA ARG A 120 -18.89 -19.12 17.37
C ARG A 120 -19.22 -18.49 18.72
N ASP A 121 -18.40 -17.53 19.17
CA ASP A 121 -18.60 -16.81 20.43
C ASP A 121 -19.74 -15.80 20.37
N GLY A 122 -20.32 -15.56 19.20
CA GLY A 122 -21.44 -14.68 18.96
C GLY A 122 -21.05 -13.24 18.66
N VAL A 123 -21.56 -12.74 17.53
CA VAL A 123 -21.31 -11.38 17.04
C VAL A 123 -22.58 -10.54 17.20
N LEU A 124 -22.50 -9.52 18.06
CA LEU A 124 -23.58 -8.57 18.29
C LEU A 124 -23.70 -7.55 17.15
N ALA A 125 -22.55 -7.08 16.65
CA ALA A 125 -22.47 -6.14 15.54
C ALA A 125 -21.21 -6.39 14.69
N LEU A 126 -21.37 -6.33 13.36
CA LEU A 126 -20.29 -6.38 12.40
C LEU A 126 -20.21 -5.03 11.67
N LEU A 127 -19.07 -4.36 11.80
CA LEU A 127 -18.69 -3.17 11.04
C LEU A 127 -17.71 -3.64 9.96
N SER A 128 -18.23 -3.89 8.77
CA SER A 128 -17.46 -4.45 7.66
C SER A 128 -17.09 -3.38 6.64
N ASP A 129 -15.87 -3.47 6.10
CA ASP A 129 -15.56 -2.86 4.81
C ASP A 129 -16.58 -3.32 3.77
N SER A 130 -17.02 -2.39 2.96
CA SER A 130 -17.98 -2.60 1.87
C SER A 130 -17.54 -1.96 0.56
N ALA A 131 -16.27 -1.58 0.44
CA ALA A 131 -15.70 -1.09 -0.80
C ALA A 131 -15.90 -2.12 -1.90
N ASN A 132 -16.39 -1.66 -3.07
CA ASN A 132 -16.71 -2.51 -4.22
C ASN A 132 -17.79 -3.60 -3.98
N ALA A 133 -18.58 -3.52 -2.91
CA ALA A 133 -19.64 -4.50 -2.62
C ALA A 133 -20.77 -4.52 -3.67
N ASP A 134 -20.89 -3.45 -4.45
CA ASP A 134 -21.82 -3.32 -5.59
C ASP A 134 -21.20 -3.76 -6.93
N SER A 135 -19.93 -4.15 -6.94
CA SER A 135 -19.21 -4.59 -8.14
C SER A 135 -19.46 -6.08 -8.41
N ASN A 136 -19.75 -6.42 -9.66
CA ASN A 136 -19.81 -7.82 -10.11
C ASN A 136 -18.45 -8.35 -10.58
N ILE A 137 -17.38 -7.58 -10.42
CA ILE A 137 -16.03 -7.97 -10.84
C ILE A 137 -15.45 -8.92 -9.79
N GLN A 138 -15.08 -10.12 -10.22
CA GLN A 138 -14.33 -11.02 -9.38
C GLN A 138 -12.91 -10.45 -9.17
N VAL A 139 -12.55 -10.24 -7.92
CA VAL A 139 -11.20 -9.77 -7.55
C VAL A 139 -10.21 -10.91 -7.74
N ALA A 140 -9.14 -10.65 -8.49
CA ALA A 140 -8.07 -11.63 -8.71
C ALA A 140 -7.21 -11.84 -7.46
N SER A 141 -6.54 -12.98 -7.42
CA SER A 141 -5.56 -13.29 -6.39
C SER A 141 -4.28 -12.44 -6.54
N GLU A 142 -3.53 -12.28 -5.47
CA GLU A 142 -2.23 -11.60 -5.52
C GLU A 142 -1.23 -12.33 -6.42
N SER A 143 -1.35 -13.66 -6.55
CA SER A 143 -0.53 -14.45 -7.48
C SER A 143 -0.79 -14.04 -8.93
N GLU A 144 -2.06 -13.99 -9.37
CA GLU A 144 -2.43 -13.57 -10.73
C GLU A 144 -1.97 -12.15 -11.04
N VAL A 145 -2.04 -11.27 -10.05
CA VAL A 145 -1.55 -9.89 -10.17
C VAL A 145 -0.03 -9.86 -10.36
N GLY A 146 0.72 -10.63 -9.58
CA GLY A 146 2.17 -10.76 -9.70
C GLY A 146 2.59 -11.27 -11.08
N ASP A 147 1.88 -12.29 -11.58
CA ASP A 147 2.14 -12.88 -12.90
C ASP A 147 1.94 -11.83 -14.02
N GLU A 148 0.86 -11.03 -14.00
CA GLU A 148 0.65 -9.97 -14.99
C GLU A 148 1.73 -8.90 -14.93
N ILE A 149 2.16 -8.49 -13.72
CA ILE A 149 3.22 -7.50 -13.55
C ILE A 149 4.52 -8.02 -14.13
N THR A 150 4.90 -9.25 -13.77
CA THR A 150 6.14 -9.88 -14.26
C THR A 150 6.12 -10.00 -15.77
N GLN A 151 5.03 -10.51 -16.36
CA GLN A 151 4.89 -10.63 -17.80
C GLN A 151 4.95 -9.27 -18.50
N THR A 152 4.27 -8.25 -17.97
CA THR A 152 4.29 -6.92 -18.56
C THR A 152 5.68 -6.32 -18.56
N ILE A 153 6.44 -6.50 -17.47
CA ILE A 153 7.81 -5.99 -17.34
C ILE A 153 8.77 -6.76 -18.25
N ALA A 154 8.58 -8.08 -18.39
CA ALA A 154 9.40 -8.91 -19.26
C ALA A 154 9.20 -8.61 -20.76
N ASP A 155 7.97 -8.30 -21.16
CA ASP A 155 7.61 -8.11 -22.57
C ASP A 155 7.99 -6.71 -23.10
N TRP A 156 8.49 -5.80 -22.27
CA TRP A 156 8.81 -4.43 -22.70
C TRP A 156 10.31 -4.21 -22.84
N ASP A 157 10.77 -3.82 -24.02
CA ASP A 157 12.20 -3.59 -24.32
C ASP A 157 12.71 -2.18 -23.92
N GLY A 158 11.82 -1.27 -23.53
CA GLY A 158 12.17 0.09 -23.14
C GLY A 158 12.18 0.31 -21.61
N ARG A 159 12.24 1.58 -21.23
CA ARG A 159 12.11 2.01 -19.84
C ARG A 159 10.68 1.90 -19.38
N ILE A 160 10.48 1.47 -18.14
CA ILE A 160 9.16 1.29 -17.54
C ILE A 160 8.98 2.27 -16.38
N ILE A 161 7.85 2.98 -16.36
CA ILE A 161 7.43 3.82 -15.26
C ILE A 161 6.21 3.14 -14.62
N VAL A 162 6.41 2.51 -13.47
CA VAL A 162 5.31 1.88 -12.72
C VAL A 162 4.70 2.90 -11.79
N ALA A 163 3.40 3.14 -11.93
CA ALA A 163 2.64 4.07 -11.10
C ALA A 163 1.82 3.31 -10.06
N ALA A 164 2.17 3.46 -8.78
CA ALA A 164 1.59 2.71 -7.66
C ALA A 164 1.28 3.60 -6.45
N VAL A 165 0.52 3.05 -5.50
CA VAL A 165 0.32 3.63 -4.17
C VAL A 165 1.54 3.32 -3.29
N ALA A 166 2.11 4.33 -2.62
CA ALA A 166 3.34 4.19 -1.84
C ALA A 166 3.26 3.15 -0.71
N SER A 167 2.10 2.96 -0.13
CA SER A 167 1.86 2.01 0.97
C SER A 167 1.31 0.65 0.52
N ASN A 168 1.04 0.46 -0.78
CA ASN A 168 0.71 -0.86 -1.33
C ASN A 168 1.98 -1.71 -1.45
N LEU A 169 2.41 -2.30 -0.32
CA LEU A 169 3.67 -3.03 -0.25
C LEU A 169 3.60 -4.38 -0.98
N SER A 170 2.42 -4.98 -1.12
CA SER A 170 2.23 -6.16 -1.96
C SER A 170 2.63 -5.85 -3.40
N ARG A 171 2.13 -4.75 -3.94
CA ARG A 171 2.42 -4.29 -5.31
C ARG A 171 3.89 -3.91 -5.51
N ILE A 172 4.47 -3.24 -4.51
CA ILE A 172 5.90 -2.87 -4.53
C ILE A 172 6.78 -4.12 -4.52
N GLN A 173 6.43 -5.14 -3.72
CA GLN A 173 7.15 -6.41 -3.71
C GLN A 173 7.10 -7.10 -5.07
N GLN A 174 5.92 -7.18 -5.70
CA GLN A 174 5.75 -7.77 -7.02
C GLN A 174 6.59 -7.06 -8.09
N VAL A 175 6.70 -5.72 -8.03
CA VAL A 175 7.57 -4.95 -8.93
C VAL A 175 9.05 -5.25 -8.64
N PHE A 176 9.46 -5.42 -7.39
CA PHE A 176 10.83 -5.77 -7.04
C PHE A 176 11.20 -7.19 -7.50
N ASP A 177 10.28 -8.14 -7.35
CA ASP A 177 10.48 -9.52 -7.78
C ASP A 177 10.59 -9.58 -9.32
N ALA A 178 9.69 -8.93 -10.05
CA ALA A 178 9.74 -8.83 -11.49
C ALA A 178 11.01 -8.12 -12.01
N ALA A 179 11.45 -7.06 -11.31
CA ALA A 179 12.70 -6.38 -11.64
C ALA A 179 13.93 -7.29 -11.45
N ALA A 180 13.93 -8.10 -10.39
CA ALA A 180 15.01 -9.06 -10.12
C ALA A 180 15.05 -10.16 -11.18
N GLU A 181 13.89 -10.70 -11.58
CA GLU A 181 13.76 -11.75 -12.60
C GLU A 181 14.19 -11.27 -13.98
N THR A 182 13.90 -10.00 -14.33
CA THR A 182 14.22 -9.41 -15.62
C THR A 182 15.58 -8.70 -15.66
N GLY A 183 16.33 -8.70 -14.52
CA GLY A 183 17.65 -8.05 -14.42
C GLY A 183 17.61 -6.52 -14.39
N ARG A 184 16.43 -5.92 -14.23
CA ARG A 184 16.24 -4.47 -14.19
C ARG A 184 16.59 -3.86 -12.83
N ARG A 185 16.87 -2.56 -12.81
CA ARG A 185 17.09 -1.74 -11.61
C ARG A 185 15.84 -0.92 -11.31
N VAL A 186 15.54 -0.74 -10.04
CA VAL A 186 14.38 0.05 -9.61
C VAL A 186 14.85 1.39 -9.04
N VAL A 187 14.22 2.45 -9.50
CA VAL A 187 14.41 3.81 -9.01
C VAL A 187 13.13 4.25 -8.31
N LEU A 188 13.23 4.58 -7.03
CA LEU A 188 12.10 5.12 -6.27
C LEU A 188 11.98 6.63 -6.53
N THR A 189 10.79 7.05 -6.96
CA THR A 189 10.43 8.46 -7.14
C THR A 189 9.06 8.74 -6.54
N GLY A 190 8.75 10.01 -6.29
CA GLY A 190 7.48 10.38 -5.69
C GLY A 190 7.56 10.66 -4.20
N PHE A 191 6.39 10.88 -3.60
CA PHE A 191 6.29 11.35 -2.22
C PHE A 191 6.27 10.17 -1.25
N ASP A 192 7.10 10.27 -0.20
CA ASP A 192 7.23 9.33 0.93
C ASP A 192 7.59 7.87 0.59
N VAL A 193 7.65 7.46 -0.67
CA VAL A 193 7.94 6.06 -1.03
C VAL A 193 9.28 5.59 -0.47
N GLU A 194 10.32 6.44 -0.49
CA GLU A 194 11.63 6.06 0.03
C GLU A 194 11.58 5.76 1.53
N ASN A 195 10.86 6.57 2.31
CA ASN A 195 10.71 6.37 3.75
C ASN A 195 9.89 5.11 4.06
N ILE A 196 8.80 4.88 3.33
CA ILE A 196 7.94 3.71 3.49
C ILE A 196 8.70 2.43 3.14
N VAL A 197 9.34 2.38 1.97
CA VAL A 197 10.11 1.23 1.51
C VAL A 197 11.28 0.92 2.45
N ARG A 198 12.07 1.93 2.85
CA ARG A 198 13.17 1.73 3.81
C ARG A 198 12.65 1.22 5.16
N THR A 199 11.53 1.72 5.64
CA THR A 199 10.90 1.23 6.88
C THR A 199 10.47 -0.22 6.73
N ALA A 200 9.81 -0.57 5.64
CA ALA A 200 9.34 -1.93 5.38
C ALA A 200 10.51 -2.92 5.23
N ILE A 201 11.59 -2.54 4.55
CA ILE A 201 12.82 -3.36 4.44
C ILE A 201 13.47 -3.55 5.82
N ARG A 202 13.63 -2.49 6.61
CA ARG A 202 14.18 -2.55 7.97
C ARG A 202 13.40 -3.51 8.87
N LEU A 203 12.09 -3.53 8.73
CA LEU A 203 11.18 -4.41 9.48
C LEU A 203 11.01 -5.80 8.84
N LYS A 204 11.71 -6.09 7.75
CA LYS A 204 11.61 -7.35 6.99
C LYS A 204 10.19 -7.64 6.45
N LYS A 205 9.43 -6.58 6.19
CA LYS A 205 8.09 -6.64 5.56
C LYS A 205 8.14 -6.44 4.05
N LEU A 206 9.31 -6.07 3.54
CA LEU A 206 9.64 -5.98 2.13
C LEU A 206 11.05 -6.55 1.94
N SER A 207 11.25 -7.37 0.92
CA SER A 207 12.52 -8.01 0.63
C SER A 207 13.13 -7.52 -0.69
N LEU A 208 14.43 -7.51 -0.75
CA LEU A 208 15.21 -7.25 -1.97
C LEU A 208 15.98 -8.51 -2.31
N ALA A 209 15.93 -8.93 -3.58
CA ALA A 209 16.74 -10.05 -4.07
C ALA A 209 18.24 -9.77 -3.90
N ASN A 210 18.64 -8.49 -4.02
CA ASN A 210 19.98 -8.00 -3.75
C ASN A 210 19.96 -6.47 -3.53
N GLU A 211 20.98 -5.94 -2.86
CA GLU A 211 21.08 -4.49 -2.56
C GLU A 211 21.22 -3.62 -3.82
N SER A 212 21.75 -4.17 -4.91
CA SER A 212 21.95 -3.44 -6.17
C SER A 212 20.65 -3.26 -6.97
N LEU A 213 19.54 -3.88 -6.55
CA LEU A 213 18.22 -3.71 -7.19
C LEU A 213 17.75 -2.27 -7.13
N LEU A 214 17.94 -1.61 -6.00
CA LEU A 214 17.55 -0.21 -5.81
C LEU A 214 18.72 0.73 -6.10
N ILE A 215 18.51 1.63 -7.05
CA ILE A 215 19.48 2.68 -7.39
C ILE A 215 18.89 4.07 -7.13
N LYS A 216 19.77 5.05 -6.93
CA LYS A 216 19.35 6.45 -6.74
C LYS A 216 18.96 7.09 -8.08
N PRO A 217 18.03 8.06 -8.10
CA PRO A 217 17.66 8.75 -9.34
C PRO A 217 18.84 9.34 -10.12
N LYS A 218 19.89 9.78 -9.44
CA LYS A 218 21.11 10.33 -10.07
C LYS A 218 21.97 9.28 -10.79
N GLU A 219 21.74 8.02 -10.54
CA GLU A 219 22.50 6.91 -11.11
C GLU A 219 21.86 6.34 -12.38
N MET A 220 20.62 6.76 -12.72
CA MET A 220 19.91 6.28 -13.92
C MET A 220 20.71 6.41 -15.19
N SER A 221 21.49 7.49 -15.35
CA SER A 221 22.30 7.72 -16.54
C SER A 221 23.44 6.70 -16.79
N ARG A 222 23.64 5.77 -15.87
CA ARG A 222 24.63 4.67 -16.00
C ARG A 222 24.04 3.41 -16.61
N PHE A 223 22.73 3.39 -16.84
CA PHE A 223 21.97 2.23 -17.29
C PHE A 223 21.23 2.56 -18.57
N GLU A 224 21.03 1.54 -19.39
CA GLU A 224 20.21 1.65 -20.59
C GLU A 224 18.72 1.65 -20.21
N ASP A 225 17.86 2.14 -21.10
CA ASP A 225 16.42 2.26 -20.82
C ASP A 225 15.78 0.92 -20.46
N HIS A 226 16.13 -0.16 -21.15
CA HIS A 226 15.60 -1.49 -20.89
C HIS A 226 16.04 -2.08 -19.53
N GLU A 227 17.03 -1.49 -18.87
CA GLU A 227 17.50 -1.90 -17.54
C GLU A 227 16.77 -1.15 -16.40
N LEU A 228 15.87 -0.22 -16.72
CA LEU A 228 15.28 0.69 -15.72
C LEU A 228 13.78 0.48 -15.52
N ILE A 229 13.40 0.37 -14.26
CA ILE A 229 12.03 0.56 -13.76
C ILE A 229 12.02 1.77 -12.83
N ILE A 230 11.14 2.73 -13.10
CA ILE A 230 10.90 3.88 -12.24
C ILE A 230 9.61 3.64 -11.50
N LEU A 231 9.66 3.46 -10.18
CA LEU A 231 8.48 3.34 -9.34
C LEU A 231 8.07 4.74 -8.87
N GLU A 232 7.01 5.26 -9.45
CA GLU A 232 6.45 6.58 -9.12
C GLU A 232 5.24 6.43 -8.20
N THR A 233 5.24 7.21 -7.14
CA THR A 233 4.13 7.28 -6.21
C THR A 233 3.71 8.74 -5.98
N GLY A 234 2.51 8.94 -5.49
CA GLY A 234 1.98 10.27 -5.23
C GLY A 234 1.78 10.57 -3.75
N ARG A 235 1.55 11.83 -3.47
CA ARG A 235 1.08 12.28 -2.16
C ARG A 235 -0.31 11.69 -1.92
N MET A 236 -0.59 11.19 -0.72
CA MET A 236 -1.81 10.45 -0.38
C MET A 236 -1.99 9.17 -1.21
N GLY A 237 -0.88 8.63 -1.73
CA GLY A 237 -0.84 7.36 -2.43
C GLY A 237 -1.04 7.43 -3.94
N GLU A 238 -1.59 8.52 -4.51
CA GLU A 238 -1.90 8.57 -5.94
C GLU A 238 -0.80 9.21 -6.79
N PRO A 239 -0.30 8.51 -7.83
CA PRO A 239 0.82 8.96 -8.65
C PRO A 239 0.48 10.04 -9.70
N ILE A 240 -0.78 10.45 -9.82
CA ILE A 240 -1.30 11.33 -10.89
C ILE A 240 -0.46 12.61 -11.09
N ASN A 241 -0.09 13.28 -10.00
CA ASN A 241 0.68 14.52 -10.09
C ASN A 241 2.14 14.28 -10.54
N GLY A 242 2.73 13.16 -10.16
CA GLY A 242 4.05 12.74 -10.62
C GLY A 242 4.04 12.49 -12.12
N LEU A 243 3.15 11.65 -12.60
CA LEU A 243 2.98 11.35 -14.02
C LEU A 243 2.73 12.60 -14.85
N ARG A 244 1.86 13.51 -14.38
CA ARG A 244 1.61 14.79 -15.04
C ARG A 244 2.88 15.65 -15.15
N LYS A 245 3.72 15.67 -14.10
CA LYS A 245 4.99 16.41 -14.15
C LYS A 245 5.98 15.77 -15.09
N MET A 246 6.05 14.44 -15.13
CA MET A 246 6.92 13.69 -16.04
C MET A 246 6.54 13.91 -17.50
N SER A 247 5.23 13.96 -17.83
CA SER A 247 4.77 14.16 -19.21
C SER A 247 5.00 15.57 -19.76
N VAL A 248 5.31 16.56 -18.91
CA VAL A 248 5.59 17.94 -19.34
C VAL A 248 7.02 18.39 -18.98
N GLY A 249 7.92 17.47 -18.67
CA GLY A 249 9.32 17.78 -18.35
C GLY A 249 9.53 18.58 -17.06
N ARG A 250 8.56 18.55 -16.12
CA ARG A 250 8.63 19.29 -14.84
C ARG A 250 8.90 18.40 -13.63
N HIS A 251 9.05 17.10 -13.83
CA HIS A 251 9.45 16.20 -12.77
C HIS A 251 10.96 16.35 -12.50
N ARG A 252 11.36 16.23 -11.23
CA ARG A 252 12.76 16.52 -10.82
C ARG A 252 13.80 15.62 -11.47
N TYR A 253 13.44 14.38 -11.78
CA TYR A 253 14.40 13.35 -12.20
C TYR A 253 14.04 12.67 -13.52
N VAL A 254 12.78 12.68 -13.90
CA VAL A 254 12.26 11.87 -15.01
C VAL A 254 11.41 12.72 -15.94
N GLU A 255 11.64 12.59 -17.22
CA GLU A 255 10.79 13.06 -18.29
C GLU A 255 10.34 11.86 -19.12
N ILE A 256 9.05 11.80 -19.44
CA ILE A 256 8.49 10.75 -20.30
C ILE A 256 8.94 11.03 -21.73
N LYS A 257 9.39 9.99 -22.42
CA LYS A 257 9.91 10.06 -23.77
C LYS A 257 9.37 8.91 -24.63
N ASP A 258 9.65 8.98 -25.91
CA ASP A 258 9.35 7.91 -26.86
C ASP A 258 9.98 6.58 -26.41
N GLY A 259 9.21 5.48 -26.49
CA GLY A 259 9.64 4.16 -26.02
C GLY A 259 9.41 3.88 -24.53
N ASP A 260 8.93 4.84 -23.73
CA ASP A 260 8.57 4.58 -22.33
C ASP A 260 7.23 3.85 -22.22
N LEU A 261 7.15 2.85 -21.35
CA LEU A 261 5.90 2.31 -20.86
C LEU A 261 5.53 2.95 -19.51
N VAL A 262 4.37 3.57 -19.42
CA VAL A 262 3.75 3.97 -18.16
C VAL A 262 2.73 2.92 -17.75
N TYR A 263 3.11 2.07 -16.81
CA TYR A 263 2.28 0.98 -16.31
C TYR A 263 1.60 1.40 -15.01
N ILE A 264 0.28 1.62 -15.06
CA ILE A 264 -0.51 2.08 -13.92
C ILE A 264 -1.11 0.85 -13.22
N VAL A 265 -0.57 0.53 -12.05
CA VAL A 265 -0.95 -0.65 -11.26
C VAL A 265 -1.85 -0.30 -10.06
N THR A 266 -2.53 0.84 -10.13
CA THR A 266 -3.48 1.30 -9.12
C THR A 266 -4.79 1.71 -9.79
N THR A 267 -5.88 1.71 -9.03
CA THR A 267 -7.18 2.19 -9.50
C THR A 267 -7.39 3.61 -8.97
N PRO A 268 -7.53 4.62 -9.85
CA PRO A 268 -7.91 5.94 -9.39
C PRO A 268 -9.32 5.91 -8.79
N SER A 269 -9.57 6.75 -7.78
CA SER A 269 -10.93 6.94 -7.29
C SER A 269 -11.82 7.51 -8.42
N ILE A 270 -13.12 7.20 -8.38
CA ILE A 270 -14.11 7.68 -9.36
C ILE A 270 -14.00 9.20 -9.58
N ALA A 271 -13.79 9.96 -8.49
CA ALA A 271 -13.61 11.41 -8.56
C ALA A 271 -12.37 11.85 -9.36
N LYS A 272 -11.41 10.96 -9.59
CA LYS A 272 -10.14 11.26 -10.27
C LYS A 272 -10.01 10.63 -11.66
N GLU A 273 -10.96 9.83 -12.10
CA GLU A 273 -10.94 9.19 -13.43
C GLU A 273 -10.75 10.21 -14.57
N ALA A 274 -11.50 11.31 -14.55
CA ALA A 274 -11.38 12.36 -15.57
C ALA A 274 -10.00 13.06 -15.55
N VAL A 275 -9.37 13.14 -14.37
CA VAL A 275 -8.01 13.70 -14.25
C VAL A 275 -7.00 12.70 -14.77
N MET A 276 -7.17 11.43 -14.48
CA MET A 276 -6.30 10.35 -14.97
C MET A 276 -6.35 10.27 -16.50
N ALA A 277 -7.53 10.28 -17.11
CA ALA A 277 -7.68 10.28 -18.57
C ALA A 277 -6.95 11.45 -19.25
N ARG A 278 -6.95 12.63 -18.62
CA ARG A 278 -6.14 13.77 -19.13
C ARG A 278 -4.65 13.51 -19.02
N VAL A 279 -4.20 12.91 -17.93
CA VAL A 279 -2.78 12.58 -17.75
C VAL A 279 -2.34 11.51 -18.74
N GLU A 280 -3.18 10.50 -19.01
CA GLU A 280 -2.91 9.49 -20.04
C GLU A 280 -2.72 10.15 -21.43
N ASN A 281 -3.59 11.08 -21.80
CA ASN A 281 -3.42 11.85 -23.04
C ASN A 281 -2.10 12.64 -23.08
N MET A 282 -1.68 13.22 -21.93
CA MET A 282 -0.39 13.94 -21.87
C MET A 282 0.80 12.98 -21.98
N ILE A 283 0.69 11.75 -21.47
CA ILE A 283 1.73 10.71 -21.62
C ILE A 283 1.85 10.32 -23.10
N TYR A 284 0.74 10.06 -23.80
CA TYR A 284 0.78 9.78 -25.23
C TYR A 284 1.36 10.95 -26.06
N GLN A 285 1.03 12.19 -25.71
CA GLN A 285 1.63 13.37 -26.35
C GLN A 285 3.14 13.49 -26.13
N ALA A 286 3.64 12.98 -25.00
CA ALA A 286 5.05 12.94 -24.68
C ALA A 286 5.79 11.75 -25.36
N GLY A 287 5.08 10.89 -26.10
CA GLY A 287 5.62 9.71 -26.78
C GLY A 287 5.57 8.41 -25.96
N GLY A 288 5.09 8.46 -24.73
CA GLY A 288 4.96 7.27 -23.89
C GLY A 288 3.73 6.42 -24.27
N VAL A 289 3.78 5.15 -23.91
CA VAL A 289 2.66 4.20 -24.03
C VAL A 289 2.07 3.99 -22.64
N VAL A 290 0.73 3.98 -22.51
CA VAL A 290 0.05 3.69 -21.24
C VAL A 290 -0.50 2.27 -21.26
N LYS A 291 -0.19 1.51 -20.22
CA LYS A 291 -0.86 0.25 -19.88
C LYS A 291 -1.51 0.39 -18.51
N LEU A 292 -2.77 0.03 -18.42
CA LEU A 292 -3.47 -0.13 -17.14
C LEU A 292 -3.43 -1.59 -16.76
N ILE A 293 -3.26 -1.87 -15.46
CA ILE A 293 -3.44 -3.23 -14.96
C ILE A 293 -4.88 -3.70 -15.29
N THR A 294 -5.04 -4.98 -15.64
CA THR A 294 -6.33 -5.55 -16.00
C THR A 294 -7.38 -5.28 -14.92
N GLN A 295 -8.61 -4.96 -15.31
CA GLN A 295 -9.65 -4.49 -14.38
C GLN A 295 -9.95 -5.49 -13.25
N SER A 296 -9.97 -6.80 -13.55
CA SER A 296 -10.13 -7.87 -12.55
C SER A 296 -8.97 -7.95 -11.55
N LEU A 297 -7.81 -7.39 -11.89
CA LEU A 297 -6.59 -7.36 -11.06
C LEU A 297 -6.47 -6.05 -10.24
N ARG A 298 -7.40 -5.12 -10.42
CA ARG A 298 -7.44 -3.86 -9.65
C ARG A 298 -8.07 -4.12 -8.29
N VAL A 299 -7.26 -4.02 -7.24
CA VAL A 299 -7.68 -4.14 -5.85
C VAL A 299 -7.38 -2.85 -5.13
#